data_0608837a9851335d3481366c8124aede
#
_entry.id   0608837a9851335d3481366c8124aede
#
_cell.length_a   1.000
_cell.length_b   1.000
_cell.length_c   1.000
_cell.angle_alpha   90.00
_cell.angle_beta   90.00
_cell.angle_gamma   90.00
#
_symmetry.space_group_name_H-M   'P 1'
#
loop_
_entity.id
_entity.type
_entity.pdbx_description
1 polymer ?
#
loop_
_entity_poly.entity_id
_entity_poly.type
_entity_poly.pdbx_seq_one_letter_code
_entity_poly.pdbx_strand_id
1 'polypeptide(L)'
;LGPDGKPVRSRRGWYDTESLAADGSTLYVGIEHANEILRFDNVARDGLRARGQPIPVPPAVKALPLNQGIECLAMPARGQPLAGQLIAISERGLDAARNIVGFLLGAPGGAFAVRRTDDFDISDCTITPGGDLLILERRFSWARGLAIRIRKLALSGVRPGALLDGPELFAGDMGQQIDNMEGIALHRAADGAMVLTLISDDNFSPLQRTILLQFTFDD
;
A
#
# COMPACT_ATOMS: atom_id res chain seq x y z
N LEU A 1 15.98 0.26 12.56
CA LEU A 1 17.22 -0.50 12.46
C LEU A 1 16.93 -1.92 11.95
N GLY A 2 17.91 -2.57 11.30
CA GLY A 2 17.85 -3.98 10.97
C GLY A 2 17.96 -4.89 12.22
N PRO A 3 17.80 -6.22 12.07
CA PRO A 3 17.89 -7.19 13.18
C PRO A 3 19.19 -7.09 13.97
N ASP A 4 20.27 -6.73 13.29
CA ASP A 4 21.63 -6.55 13.86
C ASP A 4 21.84 -5.17 14.50
N GLY A 5 20.83 -4.32 14.53
CA GLY A 5 20.89 -2.96 15.07
C GLY A 5 21.59 -1.93 14.17
N LYS A 6 21.90 -2.27 12.92
CA LYS A 6 22.44 -1.33 11.93
C LYS A 6 21.31 -0.66 11.16
N PRO A 7 21.55 0.52 10.56
CA PRO A 7 20.58 1.16 9.66
C PRO A 7 20.12 0.20 8.55
N VAL A 8 18.82 0.16 8.28
CA VAL A 8 18.22 -0.74 7.28
C VAL A 8 18.89 -0.59 5.91
N ARG A 9 19.09 0.65 5.48
CA ARG A 9 19.74 0.97 4.19
C ARG A 9 21.20 0.50 4.07
N SER A 10 21.84 0.15 5.18
CA SER A 10 23.20 -0.42 5.13
C SER A 10 23.21 -1.91 4.79
N ARG A 11 22.06 -2.57 4.79
CA ARG A 11 21.92 -3.95 4.37
C ARG A 11 21.71 -3.99 2.86
N ARG A 12 22.40 -4.90 2.18
CA ARG A 12 22.25 -5.08 0.74
C ARG A 12 20.80 -5.44 0.41
N GLY A 13 20.17 -4.66 -0.47
CA GLY A 13 18.80 -4.87 -0.90
C GLY A 13 17.71 -4.32 0.04
N TRP A 14 18.05 -3.75 1.21
CA TRP A 14 17.08 -3.14 2.13
C TRP A 14 17.04 -1.61 1.99
N TYR A 15 16.86 -1.16 0.82
CA TYR A 15 16.50 0.19 0.42
C TYR A 15 15.25 0.09 -0.45
N ASP A 16 14.63 1.19 -0.82
CA ASP A 16 13.42 1.16 -1.62
C ASP A 16 12.22 0.68 -0.79
N THR A 17 11.83 1.52 0.17
CA THR A 17 10.68 1.24 1.04
C THR A 17 9.44 1.86 0.42
N GLU A 18 8.48 1.04 -0.01
CA GLU A 18 7.36 1.47 -0.83
C GLU A 18 5.99 1.34 -0.12
N SER A 19 5.91 0.60 0.96
CA SER A 19 4.63 0.40 1.64
C SER A 19 4.75 0.35 3.15
N LEU A 20 3.69 0.80 3.84
CA LEU A 20 3.66 0.90 5.30
C LEU A 20 2.28 0.52 5.85
N ALA A 21 2.24 -0.38 6.84
CA ALA A 21 1.05 -0.62 7.64
C ALA A 21 1.35 -0.55 9.14
N ALA A 22 0.35 -0.17 9.93
CA ALA A 22 0.47 -0.08 11.37
C ALA A 22 -0.58 -0.94 12.09
N ASP A 23 -0.16 -1.59 13.20
CA ASP A 23 -1.03 -2.26 14.17
C ASP A 23 -0.61 -1.85 15.58
N GLY A 24 -1.26 -0.87 16.14
CA GLY A 24 -0.87 -0.27 17.41
C GLY A 24 0.55 0.29 17.36
N SER A 25 1.49 -0.30 18.11
CA SER A 25 2.90 0.09 18.11
C SER A 25 3.80 -0.79 17.23
N THR A 26 3.21 -1.63 16.41
CA THR A 26 3.91 -2.44 15.42
C THR A 26 3.77 -1.81 14.03
N LEU A 27 4.89 -1.68 13.31
CA LEU A 27 4.87 -1.26 11.91
C LEU A 27 5.33 -2.42 11.01
N TYR A 28 4.73 -2.49 9.83
CA TYR A 28 5.14 -3.35 8.73
C TYR A 28 5.58 -2.48 7.57
N VAL A 29 6.76 -2.75 7.03
CA VAL A 29 7.37 -1.97 5.95
C VAL A 29 7.71 -2.90 4.80
N GLY A 30 7.17 -2.63 3.62
CA GLY A 30 7.53 -3.33 2.39
C GLY A 30 8.85 -2.81 1.84
N ILE A 31 9.70 -3.73 1.41
CA ILE A 31 10.98 -3.45 0.74
C ILE A 31 10.88 -4.02 -0.68
N GLU A 32 10.69 -3.13 -1.65
CA GLU A 32 10.41 -3.55 -3.02
C GLU A 32 11.61 -4.29 -3.63
N HIS A 33 12.79 -3.73 -3.54
CA HIS A 33 13.98 -4.31 -4.15
C HIS A 33 14.29 -5.75 -3.68
N ALA A 34 13.92 -6.08 -2.44
CA ALA A 34 14.14 -7.40 -1.86
C ALA A 34 12.90 -8.29 -1.89
N ASN A 35 11.74 -7.76 -2.26
CA ASN A 35 10.45 -8.40 -2.09
C ASN A 35 10.29 -9.00 -0.68
N GLU A 36 10.58 -8.17 0.34
CA GLU A 36 10.53 -8.52 1.76
C GLU A 36 9.59 -7.57 2.50
N ILE A 37 9.04 -8.07 3.60
CA ILE A 37 8.28 -7.25 4.55
C ILE A 37 8.98 -7.32 5.89
N LEU A 38 9.27 -6.16 6.46
CA LEU A 38 9.88 -6.03 7.77
C LEU A 38 8.85 -5.66 8.81
N ARG A 39 8.87 -6.32 9.95
CA ARG A 39 8.09 -5.99 11.12
C ARG A 39 8.96 -5.28 12.15
N PHE A 40 8.48 -4.15 12.66
CA PHE A 40 9.09 -3.36 13.72
C PHE A 40 8.15 -3.33 14.91
N ASP A 41 8.52 -3.98 16.00
CA ASP A 41 7.74 -3.98 17.24
C ASP A 41 8.10 -2.79 18.14
N ASN A 42 7.13 -2.39 18.99
CA ASN A 42 7.30 -1.36 20.01
C ASN A 42 7.81 -0.01 19.49
N VAL A 43 7.42 0.40 18.30
CA VAL A 43 7.88 1.65 17.69
C VAL A 43 7.52 2.86 18.56
N ALA A 44 6.37 2.85 19.23
CA ALA A 44 5.98 3.92 20.15
C ALA A 44 6.99 4.11 21.31
N ARG A 45 7.64 3.02 21.76
CA ARG A 45 8.66 3.08 22.83
C ARG A 45 10.05 3.34 22.27
N ASP A 46 10.42 2.65 21.21
CA ASP A 46 11.80 2.56 20.73
C ASP A 46 12.11 3.58 19.62
N GLY A 47 11.07 4.18 19.02
CA GLY A 47 11.20 5.16 17.95
C GLY A 47 12.11 4.65 16.83
N LEU A 48 13.02 5.49 16.38
CA LEU A 48 13.99 5.15 15.32
C LEU A 48 15.00 4.05 15.70
N ARG A 49 15.02 3.58 16.95
CA ARG A 49 15.85 2.46 17.40
C ARG A 49 15.15 1.10 17.26
N ALA A 50 13.85 1.09 16.93
CA ALA A 50 13.14 -0.15 16.67
C ALA A 50 13.88 -0.98 15.61
N ARG A 51 13.84 -2.32 15.76
CA ARG A 51 14.57 -3.24 14.88
C ARG A 51 13.60 -3.99 13.99
N GLY A 52 13.79 -3.86 12.68
CA GLY A 52 13.03 -4.60 11.68
C GLY A 52 13.45 -6.06 11.64
N GLN A 53 12.46 -6.94 11.65
CA GLN A 53 12.64 -8.37 11.47
C GLN A 53 11.86 -8.79 10.22
N PRO A 54 12.49 -9.50 9.26
CA PRO A 54 11.75 -10.05 8.12
C PRO A 54 10.65 -10.99 8.61
N ILE A 55 9.46 -10.85 8.06
CA ILE A 55 8.39 -11.82 8.28
C ILE A 55 8.38 -12.86 7.13
N PRO A 56 7.89 -14.07 7.38
CA PRO A 56 7.70 -15.06 6.33
C PRO A 56 6.72 -14.54 5.27
N VAL A 57 7.10 -14.61 4.01
CA VAL A 57 6.24 -14.31 2.86
C VAL A 57 6.16 -15.50 1.92
N PRO A 58 5.04 -15.70 1.19
CA PRO A 58 4.92 -16.76 0.20
C PRO A 58 6.00 -16.66 -0.89
N PRO A 59 6.43 -17.78 -1.51
CA PRO A 59 7.36 -17.76 -2.63
C PRO A 59 6.93 -16.84 -3.78
N ALA A 60 5.61 -16.71 -4.01
CA ALA A 60 5.06 -15.82 -5.04
C ALA A 60 5.36 -14.34 -4.78
N VAL A 61 5.45 -13.88 -3.52
CA VAL A 61 5.90 -12.52 -3.19
C VAL A 61 7.38 -12.36 -3.58
N LYS A 62 8.22 -13.34 -3.25
CA LYS A 62 9.64 -13.32 -3.61
C LYS A 62 9.90 -13.34 -5.12
N ALA A 63 8.93 -13.85 -5.89
CA ALA A 63 9.00 -13.96 -7.34
C ALA A 63 8.39 -12.74 -8.08
N LEU A 64 7.92 -11.72 -7.37
CA LEU A 64 7.44 -10.48 -8.01
C LEU A 64 8.58 -9.85 -8.83
N PRO A 65 8.25 -9.30 -10.01
CA PRO A 65 9.25 -8.62 -10.83
C PRO A 65 9.84 -7.41 -10.09
N LEU A 66 11.07 -7.05 -10.42
CA LEU A 66 11.69 -5.82 -9.91
C LEU A 66 10.87 -4.59 -10.32
N ASN A 67 10.75 -3.63 -9.42
CA ASN A 67 9.94 -2.40 -9.58
C ASN A 67 8.47 -2.70 -9.93
N GLN A 68 7.92 -3.77 -9.35
CA GLN A 68 6.51 -4.16 -9.40
C GLN A 68 6.14 -4.90 -8.09
N GLY A 69 6.85 -4.59 -7.02
CA GLY A 69 6.77 -5.23 -5.73
C GLY A 69 5.51 -4.87 -4.93
N ILE A 70 5.62 -4.94 -3.61
CA ILE A 70 4.50 -4.67 -2.70
C ILE A 70 4.42 -3.17 -2.43
N GLU A 71 3.42 -2.51 -3.02
CA GLU A 71 3.13 -1.09 -2.85
C GLU A 71 2.01 -0.82 -1.83
N CYS A 72 1.15 -1.78 -1.58
CA CYS A 72 0.08 -1.65 -0.62
C CYS A 72 0.29 -2.64 0.53
N LEU A 73 0.38 -2.13 1.74
CA LEU A 73 0.26 -2.90 2.98
C LEU A 73 -0.88 -2.36 3.83
N ALA A 74 -1.77 -3.24 4.30
CA ALA A 74 -2.86 -2.85 5.17
C ALA A 74 -3.11 -3.89 6.27
N MET A 75 -3.29 -3.41 7.50
CA MET A 75 -3.61 -4.25 8.65
C MET A 75 -5.01 -3.90 9.14
N PRO A 76 -6.00 -4.81 8.96
CA PRO A 76 -7.35 -4.58 9.46
C PRO A 76 -7.38 -4.44 10.97
N ALA A 77 -8.11 -3.44 11.46
CA ALA A 77 -8.28 -3.19 12.88
C ALA A 77 -9.02 -4.33 13.57
N ARG A 78 -8.85 -4.43 14.89
CA ARG A 78 -9.62 -5.39 15.70
C ARG A 78 -11.12 -5.18 15.50
N GLY A 79 -11.84 -6.27 15.23
CA GLY A 79 -13.28 -6.27 14.98
C GLY A 79 -13.66 -6.11 13.51
N GLN A 80 -12.73 -5.75 12.64
CA GLN A 80 -12.95 -5.77 11.20
C GLN A 80 -12.73 -7.17 10.60
N PRO A 81 -13.25 -7.45 9.40
CA PRO A 81 -12.88 -8.65 8.65
C PRO A 81 -11.37 -8.75 8.51
N LEU A 82 -10.83 -9.96 8.57
CA LEU A 82 -9.39 -10.28 8.43
C LEU A 82 -8.50 -9.67 9.53
N ALA A 83 -9.04 -9.23 10.66
CA ALA A 83 -8.23 -8.75 11.78
C ALA A 83 -7.11 -9.76 12.13
N GLY A 84 -5.86 -9.26 12.22
CA GLY A 84 -4.68 -10.09 12.47
C GLY A 84 -4.05 -10.71 11.21
N GLN A 85 -4.56 -10.42 10.01
CA GLN A 85 -3.95 -10.79 8.74
C GLN A 85 -3.46 -9.54 8.02
N LEU A 86 -2.21 -9.54 7.58
CA LEU A 86 -1.67 -8.44 6.80
C LEU A 86 -2.06 -8.62 5.33
N ILE A 87 -2.68 -7.62 4.75
CA ILE A 87 -2.98 -7.54 3.32
C ILE A 87 -1.76 -6.92 2.65
N ALA A 88 -1.29 -7.54 1.57
CA ALA A 88 -0.19 -7.06 0.75
C ALA A 88 -0.62 -7.12 -0.72
N ILE A 89 -0.52 -6.02 -1.47
CA ILE A 89 -0.87 -5.98 -2.90
C ILE A 89 0.33 -5.44 -3.66
N SER A 90 0.65 -6.07 -4.78
CA SER A 90 1.74 -5.62 -5.64
C SER A 90 1.35 -4.39 -6.46
N GLU A 91 2.33 -3.61 -6.91
CA GLU A 91 2.12 -2.53 -7.87
C GLU A 91 1.52 -3.09 -9.16
N ARG A 92 2.23 -4.03 -9.79
CA ARG A 92 1.90 -4.58 -11.10
C ARG A 92 2.38 -6.03 -11.28
N GLY A 93 2.47 -6.79 -10.20
CA GLY A 93 2.59 -8.25 -10.32
C GLY A 93 1.29 -8.78 -10.90
N LEU A 94 1.31 -9.40 -12.09
CA LEU A 94 0.09 -9.78 -12.80
C LEU A 94 -0.12 -11.28 -12.80
N ASP A 95 -1.38 -11.70 -12.61
CA ASP A 95 -1.82 -13.08 -12.85
C ASP A 95 -1.96 -13.38 -14.36
N ALA A 96 -2.32 -14.61 -14.69
CA ALA A 96 -2.51 -15.03 -16.08
C ALA A 96 -3.65 -14.27 -16.81
N ALA A 97 -4.62 -13.72 -16.05
CA ALA A 97 -5.71 -12.90 -16.57
C ALA A 97 -5.38 -11.40 -16.57
N ARG A 98 -4.12 -11.05 -16.24
CA ARG A 98 -3.59 -9.68 -16.16
C ARG A 98 -4.22 -8.81 -15.05
N ASN A 99 -4.74 -9.44 -14.00
CA ASN A 99 -5.13 -8.75 -12.77
C ASN A 99 -3.93 -8.62 -11.83
N ILE A 100 -3.93 -7.59 -10.98
CA ILE A 100 -2.88 -7.36 -10.01
C ILE A 100 -3.00 -8.39 -8.87
N VAL A 101 -1.89 -9.04 -8.52
CA VAL A 101 -1.89 -10.04 -7.44
C VAL A 101 -1.77 -9.39 -6.08
N GLY A 102 -2.54 -9.92 -5.14
CA GLY A 102 -2.47 -9.60 -3.73
C GLY A 102 -2.34 -10.86 -2.87
N PHE A 103 -1.94 -10.68 -1.64
CA PHE A 103 -1.65 -11.74 -0.69
C PHE A 103 -2.26 -11.43 0.68
N LEU A 104 -2.90 -12.43 1.28
CA LEU A 104 -3.19 -12.45 2.70
C LEU A 104 -2.03 -13.15 3.40
N LEU A 105 -1.37 -12.44 4.30
CA LEU A 105 -0.27 -12.95 5.10
C LEU A 105 -0.77 -13.24 6.51
N GLY A 106 -0.49 -14.43 7.00
CA GLY A 106 -1.04 -14.96 8.24
C GLY A 106 -1.81 -16.26 7.98
N ALA A 107 -2.55 -16.77 8.97
CA ALA A 107 -3.32 -18.00 8.84
C ALA A 107 -4.84 -17.73 8.98
N PRO A 108 -5.68 -18.24 8.06
CA PRO A 108 -5.31 -18.86 6.78
C PRO A 108 -4.90 -17.81 5.76
N GLY A 109 -3.71 -17.98 5.17
CA GLY A 109 -3.20 -17.09 4.15
C GLY A 109 -3.56 -17.55 2.72
N GLY A 110 -3.20 -16.72 1.73
CA GLY A 110 -3.36 -17.10 0.32
C GLY A 110 -3.35 -15.90 -0.62
N ALA A 111 -3.29 -16.20 -1.92
CA ALA A 111 -3.31 -15.17 -2.96
C ALA A 111 -4.75 -14.83 -3.38
N PHE A 112 -4.95 -13.58 -3.77
CA PHE A 112 -6.15 -13.07 -4.41
C PHE A 112 -5.74 -12.15 -5.56
N ALA A 113 -6.68 -11.61 -6.30
CA ALA A 113 -6.41 -10.66 -7.37
C ALA A 113 -7.26 -9.40 -7.22
N VAL A 114 -6.75 -8.28 -7.72
CA VAL A 114 -7.49 -7.02 -7.92
C VAL A 114 -7.60 -6.79 -9.41
N ARG A 115 -8.83 -6.54 -9.90
CA ARG A 115 -9.06 -6.29 -11.32
C ARG A 115 -8.29 -5.05 -11.77
N ARG A 116 -7.39 -5.24 -12.73
CA ARG A 116 -6.67 -4.15 -13.38
C ARG A 116 -7.47 -3.66 -14.59
N THR A 117 -7.73 -2.38 -14.66
CA THR A 117 -8.42 -1.73 -15.78
C THR A 117 -7.68 -0.47 -16.20
N ASP A 118 -7.77 -0.11 -17.49
CA ASP A 118 -7.27 1.16 -18.05
C ASP A 118 -5.78 1.42 -17.80
N ASP A 119 -5.00 0.36 -17.61
CA ASP A 119 -3.57 0.39 -17.33
C ASP A 119 -3.18 1.11 -16.02
N PHE A 120 -4.10 1.22 -15.07
CA PHE A 120 -3.76 1.67 -13.73
C PHE A 120 -3.00 0.60 -12.95
N ASP A 121 -2.02 1.04 -12.17
CA ASP A 121 -1.23 0.24 -11.26
C ASP A 121 -1.47 0.73 -9.83
N ILE A 122 -1.32 -0.14 -8.82
CA ILE A 122 -1.58 0.22 -7.43
C ILE A 122 -0.32 0.89 -6.87
N SER A 123 -0.47 2.03 -6.19
CA SER A 123 0.62 2.75 -5.53
C SER A 123 0.50 2.78 -4.01
N ASP A 124 -0.69 2.58 -3.42
CA ASP A 124 -0.84 2.43 -1.96
C ASP A 124 -2.28 2.02 -1.61
N CYS A 125 -2.56 1.80 -0.33
CA CYS A 125 -3.90 1.54 0.16
C CYS A 125 -4.09 1.90 1.64
N THR A 126 -5.35 2.08 2.04
CA THR A 126 -5.73 2.26 3.44
C THR A 126 -7.08 1.59 3.71
N ILE A 127 -7.39 1.31 4.99
CA ILE A 127 -8.66 0.71 5.38
C ILE A 127 -9.54 1.75 6.07
N THR A 128 -10.82 1.84 5.66
CA THR A 128 -11.79 2.72 6.30
C THR A 128 -12.27 2.14 7.63
N PRO A 129 -12.78 2.97 8.55
CA PRO A 129 -13.44 2.47 9.76
C PRO A 129 -14.63 1.55 9.46
N GLY A 130 -15.35 1.78 8.36
CA GLY A 130 -16.45 0.95 7.88
C GLY A 130 -16.03 -0.44 7.39
N GLY A 131 -14.73 -0.68 7.20
CA GLY A 131 -14.21 -1.99 6.75
C GLY A 131 -14.14 -2.14 5.25
N ASP A 132 -13.86 -1.05 4.54
CA ASP A 132 -13.52 -1.07 3.12
C ASP A 132 -12.02 -0.80 2.94
N LEU A 133 -11.44 -1.43 1.94
CA LEU A 133 -10.08 -1.18 1.48
C LEU A 133 -10.12 -0.13 0.36
N LEU A 134 -9.56 1.04 0.62
CA LEU A 134 -9.32 2.04 -0.42
C LEU A 134 -7.97 1.77 -1.06
N ILE A 135 -7.94 1.61 -2.37
CA ILE A 135 -6.70 1.50 -3.14
C ILE A 135 -6.47 2.77 -3.92
N LEU A 136 -5.27 3.32 -3.80
CA LEU A 136 -4.77 4.38 -4.65
C LEU A 136 -4.12 3.75 -5.88
N GLU A 137 -4.49 4.20 -7.04
CA GLU A 137 -3.98 3.70 -8.30
C GLU A 137 -3.51 4.87 -9.16
N ARG A 138 -2.42 4.67 -9.87
CA ARG A 138 -1.88 5.66 -10.81
C ARG A 138 -1.63 5.04 -12.18
N ARG A 139 -1.63 5.89 -13.18
CA ARG A 139 -1.29 5.55 -14.55
C ARG A 139 -0.50 6.70 -15.17
N PHE A 140 0.56 6.37 -15.83
CA PHE A 140 1.28 7.31 -16.67
C PHE A 140 1.43 6.78 -18.10
N SER A 141 1.18 7.62 -19.07
CA SER A 141 1.56 7.36 -20.46
C SER A 141 1.89 8.67 -21.17
N TRP A 142 2.84 8.65 -22.08
CA TRP A 142 3.22 9.84 -22.87
C TRP A 142 2.05 10.43 -23.66
N ALA A 143 1.09 9.60 -24.09
CA ALA A 143 -0.07 10.05 -24.86
C ALA A 143 -1.19 10.63 -24.00
N ARG A 144 -1.37 10.17 -22.76
CA ARG A 144 -2.52 10.52 -21.89
C ARG A 144 -2.11 11.28 -20.62
N GLY A 145 -0.80 11.42 -20.39
CA GLY A 145 -0.29 12.03 -19.16
C GLY A 145 -0.48 11.16 -17.92
N LEU A 146 -0.34 11.79 -16.77
CA LEU A 146 -0.55 11.22 -15.45
C LEU A 146 -2.04 11.26 -15.10
N ALA A 147 -2.54 10.19 -14.51
CA ALA A 147 -3.85 10.12 -13.88
C ALA A 147 -3.77 9.25 -12.62
N ILE A 148 -4.61 9.60 -11.65
CA ILE A 148 -4.82 8.82 -10.44
C ILE A 148 -6.28 8.47 -10.29
N ARG A 149 -6.57 7.42 -9.51
CA ARG A 149 -7.93 7.13 -9.02
C ARG A 149 -7.89 6.45 -7.67
N ILE A 150 -8.99 6.51 -6.96
CA ILE A 150 -9.20 5.77 -5.72
C ILE A 150 -10.41 4.87 -5.95
N ARG A 151 -10.23 3.57 -5.74
CA ARG A 151 -11.34 2.61 -5.73
C ARG A 151 -11.59 2.07 -4.33
N LYS A 152 -12.84 1.73 -4.08
CA LYS A 152 -13.32 1.15 -2.82
C LYS A 152 -13.60 -0.33 -3.01
N LEU A 153 -12.90 -1.18 -2.27
CA LEU A 153 -13.05 -2.63 -2.30
C LEU A 153 -13.60 -3.12 -0.96
N ALA A 154 -14.63 -3.96 -0.97
CA ALA A 154 -15.15 -4.53 0.27
C ALA A 154 -14.11 -5.45 0.92
N LEU A 155 -13.65 -5.12 2.13
CA LEU A 155 -12.68 -5.93 2.87
C LEU A 155 -13.17 -7.36 3.12
N SER A 156 -14.48 -7.54 3.32
CA SER A 156 -15.13 -8.86 3.46
C SER A 156 -15.05 -9.74 2.21
N GLY A 157 -14.77 -9.14 1.05
CA GLY A 157 -14.54 -9.86 -0.20
C GLY A 157 -13.14 -10.43 -0.34
N VAL A 158 -12.18 -9.94 0.45
CA VAL A 158 -10.78 -10.36 0.38
C VAL A 158 -10.64 -11.77 0.96
N ARG A 159 -10.33 -12.73 0.12
CA ARG A 159 -10.09 -14.14 0.50
C ARG A 159 -9.25 -14.83 -0.57
N PRO A 160 -8.59 -15.94 -0.26
CA PRO A 160 -7.84 -16.70 -1.24
C PRO A 160 -8.68 -17.04 -2.48
N GLY A 161 -8.12 -16.80 -3.65
CA GLY A 161 -8.75 -17.04 -4.96
C GLY A 161 -9.79 -16.02 -5.39
N ALA A 162 -10.09 -14.98 -4.59
CA ALA A 162 -11.02 -13.92 -5.00
C ALA A 162 -10.43 -13.04 -6.09
N LEU A 163 -11.31 -12.53 -6.96
CA LEU A 163 -11.04 -11.37 -7.82
C LEU A 163 -11.85 -10.20 -7.26
N LEU A 164 -11.14 -9.20 -6.76
CA LEU A 164 -11.73 -7.98 -6.20
C LEU A 164 -11.93 -6.94 -7.29
N ASP A 165 -13.05 -6.26 -7.22
CA ASP A 165 -13.38 -5.09 -8.02
C ASP A 165 -14.30 -4.20 -7.20
N GLY A 166 -14.37 -2.92 -7.55
CA GLY A 166 -15.19 -1.99 -6.82
C GLY A 166 -15.30 -0.62 -7.49
N PRO A 167 -16.24 0.21 -7.03
CA PRO A 167 -16.47 1.52 -7.61
C PRO A 167 -15.28 2.45 -7.43
N GLU A 168 -15.11 3.32 -8.41
CA GLU A 168 -14.26 4.49 -8.34
C GLU A 168 -14.93 5.54 -7.45
N LEU A 169 -14.20 6.02 -6.44
CA LEU A 169 -14.64 7.09 -5.57
C LEU A 169 -14.13 8.46 -6.05
N PHE A 170 -12.95 8.46 -6.62
CA PHE A 170 -12.29 9.66 -7.10
C PHE A 170 -11.40 9.32 -8.29
N ALA A 171 -11.35 10.22 -9.26
CA ALA A 171 -10.35 10.22 -10.33
C ALA A 171 -9.86 11.63 -10.57
N GLY A 172 -8.58 11.76 -10.91
CA GLY A 172 -7.94 13.02 -11.24
C GLY A 172 -6.87 12.80 -12.32
N ASP A 173 -6.64 13.83 -13.09
CA ASP A 173 -5.60 13.86 -14.12
C ASP A 173 -4.81 15.17 -14.07
N MET A 174 -3.96 15.42 -15.07
CA MET A 174 -3.16 16.65 -15.17
C MET A 174 -3.96 17.95 -15.24
N GLY A 175 -5.29 17.88 -15.37
CA GLY A 175 -6.19 19.03 -15.27
C GLY A 175 -6.43 19.48 -13.84
N GLN A 176 -6.16 18.64 -12.86
CA GLN A 176 -6.17 18.93 -11.42
C GLN A 176 -4.75 19.13 -10.91
N GLN A 177 -4.62 19.64 -9.68
CA GLN A 177 -3.32 19.80 -9.03
C GLN A 177 -2.88 18.46 -8.40
N ILE A 178 -2.61 17.47 -9.22
CA ILE A 178 -2.05 16.18 -8.80
C ILE A 178 -0.59 16.06 -9.28
N ASP A 179 0.12 15.11 -8.74
CA ASP A 179 1.42 14.65 -9.22
C ASP A 179 1.48 13.12 -9.01
N ASN A 180 2.64 12.53 -9.03
CA ASN A 180 2.90 11.12 -8.82
C ASN A 180 2.48 10.67 -7.41
N MET A 181 1.16 10.46 -7.20
CA MET A 181 0.62 10.10 -5.88
C MET A 181 1.01 8.68 -5.51
N GLU A 182 1.80 8.58 -4.42
CA GLU A 182 2.39 7.32 -3.94
C GLU A 182 1.88 6.91 -2.56
N GLY A 183 1.22 7.81 -1.84
CA GLY A 183 0.71 7.47 -0.51
C GLY A 183 -0.73 7.90 -0.29
N ILE A 184 -1.50 7.05 0.43
CA ILE A 184 -2.86 7.31 0.89
C ILE A 184 -3.00 6.95 2.37
N ALA A 185 -3.58 7.85 3.15
CA ALA A 185 -3.85 7.60 4.56
C ALA A 185 -5.20 8.17 4.98
N LEU A 186 -5.84 7.50 5.93
CA LEU A 186 -7.04 7.97 6.62
C LEU A 186 -6.74 8.24 8.10
N HIS A 187 -7.19 9.37 8.59
CA HIS A 187 -7.13 9.66 10.02
C HIS A 187 -8.35 10.44 10.47
N ARG A 188 -8.60 10.42 11.77
CA ARG A 188 -9.65 11.26 12.39
C ARG A 188 -9.01 12.56 12.88
N ALA A 189 -9.51 13.67 12.39
CA ALA A 189 -9.12 15.01 12.83
C ALA A 189 -9.64 15.32 14.25
N ALA A 190 -9.13 16.39 14.85
CA ALA A 190 -9.47 16.78 16.21
C ALA A 190 -10.97 17.14 16.39
N ASP A 191 -11.62 17.61 15.34
CA ASP A 191 -13.07 17.90 15.31
C ASP A 191 -13.95 16.67 15.06
N GLY A 192 -13.32 15.50 14.86
CA GLY A 192 -13.99 14.22 14.62
C GLY A 192 -14.21 13.89 13.14
N ALA A 193 -13.93 14.79 12.21
CA ALA A 193 -14.03 14.51 10.78
C ALA A 193 -13.00 13.46 10.35
N MET A 194 -13.38 12.62 9.39
CA MET A 194 -12.41 11.75 8.72
C MET A 194 -11.70 12.53 7.62
N VAL A 195 -10.40 12.43 7.58
CA VAL A 195 -9.56 13.10 6.58
C VAL A 195 -8.78 12.06 5.79
N LEU A 196 -8.98 12.07 4.48
CA LEU A 196 -8.20 11.33 3.51
C LEU A 196 -7.02 12.22 3.07
N THR A 197 -5.81 11.72 3.22
CA THR A 197 -4.59 12.40 2.82
C THR A 197 -3.93 11.61 1.71
N LEU A 198 -3.54 12.32 0.64
CA LEU A 198 -2.70 11.80 -0.43
C LEU A 198 -1.38 12.54 -0.42
N ILE A 199 -0.29 11.84 -0.72
CA ILE A 199 1.04 12.44 -0.90
C ILE A 199 1.68 11.93 -2.19
N SER A 200 2.38 12.82 -2.89
CA SER A 200 3.14 12.45 -4.09
C SER A 200 4.64 12.36 -3.80
N ASP A 201 5.34 11.56 -4.60
CA ASP A 201 6.80 11.54 -4.68
C ASP A 201 7.27 12.33 -5.91
N ASP A 202 8.27 13.18 -5.72
CA ASP A 202 8.88 13.96 -6.81
C ASP A 202 9.99 13.20 -7.55
N ASN A 203 10.31 11.97 -7.13
CA ASN A 203 11.36 11.13 -7.74
C ASN A 203 12.71 11.85 -7.92
N PHE A 204 13.00 12.87 -7.10
CA PHE A 204 14.13 13.78 -7.29
C PHE A 204 14.14 14.43 -8.69
N SER A 205 12.99 14.55 -9.34
CA SER A 205 12.81 15.13 -10.68
C SER A 205 12.44 16.60 -10.58
N PRO A 206 13.11 17.51 -11.32
CA PRO A 206 12.74 18.92 -11.34
C PRO A 206 11.37 19.18 -12.01
N LEU A 207 10.77 18.17 -12.62
CA LEU A 207 9.46 18.23 -13.28
C LEU A 207 8.32 17.72 -12.41
N GLN A 208 8.62 17.07 -11.29
CA GLN A 208 7.64 16.54 -10.35
C GLN A 208 7.70 17.30 -9.02
N ARG A 209 6.64 17.19 -8.23
CA ARG A 209 6.50 17.94 -6.97
C ARG A 209 6.03 17.00 -5.87
N THR A 210 6.56 17.17 -4.67
CA THR A 210 5.98 16.59 -3.47
C THR A 210 4.77 17.44 -3.07
N ILE A 211 3.57 16.90 -3.24
CA ILE A 211 2.28 17.55 -2.95
C ILE A 211 1.57 16.74 -1.90
N LEU A 212 0.96 17.42 -0.92
CA LEU A 212 0.06 16.83 0.04
C LEU A 212 -1.34 17.38 -0.21
N LEU A 213 -2.29 16.47 -0.48
CA LEU A 213 -3.71 16.79 -0.66
C LEU A 213 -4.51 16.20 0.48
N GLN A 214 -5.49 16.96 0.98
CA GLN A 214 -6.40 16.48 2.03
C GLN A 214 -7.83 16.72 1.64
N PHE A 215 -8.68 15.75 1.93
CA PHE A 215 -10.10 15.76 1.65
C PHE A 215 -10.86 15.31 2.89
N THR A 216 -12.03 15.90 3.16
CA THR A 216 -12.98 15.29 4.09
C THR A 216 -13.52 14.01 3.46
N PHE A 217 -13.57 12.94 4.24
CA PHE A 217 -14.03 11.63 3.79
C PHE A 217 -15.27 11.23 4.60
N ASP A 218 -16.37 11.01 3.89
CA ASP A 218 -17.62 10.47 4.46
C ASP A 218 -17.68 8.97 4.12
N ASP A 219 -17.71 8.10 5.16
CA ASP A 219 -17.68 6.62 5.04
C ASP A 219 -19.10 6.05 4.86
#